data_7fb230dea7933fb5df550fe2d13f32e3
#
_entry.id   7fb230dea7933fb5df550fe2d13f32e3
#
_cell.length_a   1.000
_cell.length_b   1.000
_cell.length_c   1.000
_cell.angle_alpha   90.00
_cell.angle_beta   90.00
_cell.angle_gamma   90.00
#
_symmetry.space_group_name_H-M   'P 1'
#
loop_
_entity.id
_entity.type
_entity.pdbx_description
1 polymer ?
#
loop_
_entity_poly.entity_id
_entity_poly.type
_entity_poly.pdbx_seq_one_letter_code
_entity_poly.pdbx_strand_id
1 'polypeptide(L)'
;MQIGVLKEIKTEENRVSMTPSGVEILARAGHRVMIEQGAGLGSGYTDDQYRAAGAEIAATPAAIYAQAELVLHVKEPQTQEYGLIRPGQILFTYFHFAASESLTRAMLASGAVCIAYETVTDRQGALPLLTPMSEVAGRMAAQEAARCLERTQGGRGVLLGGVPGVEPAVVLVLGGGMVGTEAARIASGLGASVYLLDLSLPRLRHLAETLPKNCIPLMSSPAAIRELLPRADAVIGAVLVHGARTPRLITREMLALLRPGAVLVDVAIDQGGCFETSRPTTHDQPVYEVDGILHYCVGNMPGAVPLTSTRALTNATLPYVRTLADRGWRRAVQEDPGLGAGVNIADGVITWPGVAEAFGLPCTPLAQLLARPGTPA
;
A
#
# COMPACT_ATOMS: atom_id res chain seq x y z
N MET A 1 19.39 -16.17 12.39
CA MET A 1 18.70 -14.99 12.94
C MET A 1 17.38 -15.40 13.56
N GLN A 2 16.95 -14.73 14.63
CA GLN A 2 15.62 -14.87 15.20
C GLN A 2 14.67 -13.82 14.58
N ILE A 3 13.59 -14.29 13.97
CA ILE A 3 12.64 -13.47 13.23
C ILE A 3 11.31 -13.49 13.98
N GLY A 4 10.75 -12.33 14.27
CA GLY A 4 9.45 -12.16 14.90
C GLY A 4 8.40 -11.64 13.93
N VAL A 5 7.22 -12.24 13.96
CA VAL A 5 6.04 -11.78 13.20
C VAL A 5 4.95 -11.46 14.20
N LEU A 6 4.51 -10.22 14.19
CA LEU A 6 3.53 -9.72 15.13
C LEU A 6 2.12 -9.76 14.56
N LYS A 7 1.15 -9.81 15.44
CA LYS A 7 -0.25 -9.58 15.12
C LYS A 7 -0.47 -8.07 14.94
N GLU A 8 -1.08 -7.70 13.84
CA GLU A 8 -1.47 -6.30 13.65
C GLU A 8 -2.59 -5.90 14.62
N ILE A 9 -2.40 -4.75 15.22
CA ILE A 9 -3.32 -4.19 16.24
C ILE A 9 -3.97 -2.87 15.82
N LYS A 10 -3.57 -2.36 14.65
CA LYS A 10 -4.21 -1.20 14.02
C LYS A 10 -5.63 -1.57 13.61
N THR A 11 -6.57 -0.67 13.83
CA THR A 11 -7.99 -0.89 13.50
C THR A 11 -8.15 -1.32 12.04
N GLU A 12 -8.97 -2.33 11.79
CA GLU A 12 -9.26 -2.92 10.47
C GLU A 12 -8.04 -3.51 9.74
N GLU A 13 -6.91 -3.76 10.44
CA GLU A 13 -5.76 -4.43 9.85
C GLU A 13 -5.78 -5.92 10.19
N ASN A 14 -6.09 -6.74 9.20
CA ASN A 14 -6.21 -8.19 9.31
C ASN A 14 -5.14 -8.95 8.52
N ARG A 15 -4.22 -8.23 7.87
CA ARG A 15 -3.08 -8.83 7.18
C ARG A 15 -2.04 -9.31 8.19
N VAL A 16 -1.15 -10.18 7.74
CA VAL A 16 0.04 -10.60 8.49
C VAL A 16 1.25 -10.51 7.56
N SER A 17 2.40 -10.16 8.09
CA SER A 17 3.61 -9.90 7.31
C SER A 17 4.29 -11.15 6.74
N MET A 18 3.87 -12.35 7.18
CA MET A 18 4.46 -13.62 6.73
C MET A 18 3.41 -14.72 6.65
N THR A 19 3.44 -15.50 5.56
CA THR A 19 2.61 -16.70 5.39
C THR A 19 3.29 -17.94 5.97
N PRO A 20 2.55 -19.05 6.25
CA PRO A 20 3.16 -20.32 6.65
C PRO A 20 4.20 -20.84 5.64
N SER A 21 3.96 -20.68 4.33
CA SER A 21 4.96 -21.07 3.32
C SER A 21 6.24 -20.23 3.38
N GLY A 22 6.13 -18.94 3.70
CA GLY A 22 7.30 -18.09 3.94
C GLY A 22 8.07 -18.52 5.18
N VAL A 23 7.38 -18.88 6.25
CA VAL A 23 7.99 -19.48 7.47
C VAL A 23 8.76 -20.74 7.15
N GLU A 24 8.18 -21.67 6.38
CA GLU A 24 8.85 -22.90 5.98
C GLU A 24 10.17 -22.63 5.24
N ILE A 25 10.19 -21.64 4.33
CA ILE A 25 11.40 -21.26 3.61
C ILE A 25 12.48 -20.73 4.57
N LEU A 26 12.11 -19.87 5.52
CA LEU A 26 13.03 -19.29 6.50
C LEU A 26 13.54 -20.35 7.49
N ALA A 27 12.67 -21.24 7.97
CA ALA A 27 13.04 -22.32 8.88
C ALA A 27 14.00 -23.32 8.21
N ARG A 28 13.75 -23.68 6.94
CA ARG A 28 14.68 -24.52 6.15
C ARG A 28 16.03 -23.85 5.89
N ALA A 29 16.08 -22.52 5.87
CA ALA A 29 17.32 -21.76 5.77
C ALA A 29 18.07 -21.66 7.14
N GLY A 30 17.54 -22.26 8.20
CA GLY A 30 18.17 -22.28 9.53
C GLY A 30 17.81 -21.07 10.41
N HIS A 31 16.81 -20.29 10.04
CA HIS A 31 16.32 -19.20 10.87
C HIS A 31 15.23 -19.68 11.83
N ARG A 32 15.18 -19.09 13.00
CA ARG A 32 14.13 -19.35 14.00
C ARG A 32 13.04 -18.30 13.82
N VAL A 33 11.81 -18.73 13.57
CA VAL A 33 10.66 -17.84 13.33
C VAL A 33 9.66 -17.96 14.47
N MET A 34 9.33 -16.83 15.07
CA MET A 34 8.32 -16.71 16.10
C MET A 34 7.12 -15.93 15.55
N ILE A 35 5.93 -16.46 15.74
CA ILE A 35 4.67 -15.85 15.32
C ILE A 35 3.85 -15.52 16.56
N GLU A 36 3.34 -14.31 16.68
CA GLU A 36 2.40 -13.99 17.74
C GLU A 36 1.11 -14.80 17.59
N GLN A 37 0.59 -15.29 18.69
CA GLN A 37 -0.62 -16.10 18.73
C GLN A 37 -1.78 -15.39 18.02
N GLY A 38 -2.38 -16.07 17.06
CA GLY A 38 -3.50 -15.56 16.30
C GLY A 38 -3.16 -14.50 15.25
N ALA A 39 -1.88 -14.21 14.97
CA ALA A 39 -1.47 -13.18 14.01
C ALA A 39 -2.00 -13.42 12.59
N GLY A 40 -2.10 -14.68 12.17
CA GLY A 40 -2.55 -15.05 10.83
C GLY A 40 -4.06 -15.21 10.67
N LEU A 41 -4.84 -15.21 11.76
CA LEU A 41 -6.27 -15.57 11.73
C LEU A 41 -7.08 -14.67 10.78
N GLY A 42 -6.84 -13.36 10.79
CA GLY A 42 -7.51 -12.41 9.90
C GLY A 42 -7.21 -12.65 8.42
N SER A 43 -6.10 -13.30 8.10
CA SER A 43 -5.70 -13.70 6.75
C SER A 43 -5.96 -15.17 6.44
N GLY A 44 -6.71 -15.88 7.32
CA GLY A 44 -7.10 -17.28 7.12
C GLY A 44 -6.02 -18.29 7.44
N TYR A 45 -4.99 -17.94 8.23
CA TYR A 45 -3.93 -18.82 8.68
C TYR A 45 -4.03 -19.08 10.18
N THR A 46 -4.04 -20.37 10.58
CA THR A 46 -4.08 -20.78 11.98
C THR A 46 -2.68 -20.91 12.57
N ASP A 47 -2.58 -20.85 13.90
CA ASP A 47 -1.33 -21.09 14.62
C ASP A 47 -0.76 -22.49 14.34
N ASP A 48 -1.63 -23.50 14.13
CA ASP A 48 -1.21 -24.86 13.80
C ASP A 48 -0.55 -24.96 12.42
N GLN A 49 -1.02 -24.16 11.44
CA GLN A 49 -0.37 -24.07 10.14
C GLN A 49 1.03 -23.46 10.25
N TYR A 50 1.22 -22.48 11.13
CA TYR A 50 2.54 -21.89 11.40
C TYR A 50 3.45 -22.87 12.14
N ARG A 51 2.93 -23.62 13.14
CA ARG A 51 3.70 -24.67 13.82
C ARG A 51 4.14 -25.77 12.85
N ALA A 52 3.24 -26.21 11.97
CA ALA A 52 3.55 -27.21 10.95
C ALA A 52 4.62 -26.72 9.96
N ALA A 53 4.70 -25.40 9.71
CA ALA A 53 5.72 -24.77 8.90
C ALA A 53 7.07 -24.56 9.63
N GLY A 54 7.15 -24.86 10.92
CA GLY A 54 8.37 -24.75 11.72
C GLY A 54 8.48 -23.49 12.58
N ALA A 55 7.39 -22.72 12.75
CA ALA A 55 7.38 -21.57 13.65
C ALA A 55 7.11 -21.96 15.10
N GLU A 56 7.61 -21.15 16.01
CA GLU A 56 7.19 -21.11 17.41
C GLU A 56 6.06 -20.09 17.58
N ILE A 57 5.04 -20.42 18.38
CA ILE A 57 3.96 -19.49 18.68
C ILE A 57 4.25 -18.80 20.00
N ALA A 58 4.37 -17.49 19.96
CA ALA A 58 4.56 -16.63 21.14
C ALA A 58 3.21 -16.09 21.63
N ALA A 59 2.98 -16.15 22.93
CA ALA A 59 1.71 -15.73 23.51
C ALA A 59 1.51 -14.20 23.53
N THR A 60 2.60 -13.43 23.49
CA THR A 60 2.55 -11.97 23.61
C THR A 60 3.56 -11.29 22.69
N PRO A 61 3.29 -10.05 22.25
CA PRO A 61 4.27 -9.28 21.48
C PRO A 61 5.56 -9.03 22.26
N ALA A 62 5.48 -8.84 23.58
CA ALA A 62 6.66 -8.64 24.44
C ALA A 62 7.66 -9.81 24.35
N ALA A 63 7.16 -11.07 24.28
CA ALA A 63 8.02 -12.24 24.12
C ALA A 63 8.76 -12.23 22.77
N ILE A 64 8.12 -11.73 21.71
CA ILE A 64 8.73 -11.58 20.38
C ILE A 64 9.76 -10.46 20.39
N TYR A 65 9.38 -9.26 20.83
CA TYR A 65 10.32 -8.14 20.88
C TYR A 65 11.55 -8.43 21.76
N ALA A 66 11.39 -9.21 22.83
CA ALA A 66 12.51 -9.59 23.71
C ALA A 66 13.55 -10.50 23.02
N GLN A 67 13.17 -11.30 22.03
CA GLN A 67 14.03 -12.31 21.42
C GLN A 67 14.38 -12.03 19.97
N ALA A 68 13.45 -11.47 19.17
CA ALA A 68 13.66 -11.28 17.75
C ALA A 68 14.76 -10.26 17.46
N GLU A 69 15.62 -10.56 16.49
CA GLU A 69 16.59 -9.64 15.89
C GLU A 69 15.96 -8.86 14.73
N LEU A 70 15.07 -9.50 13.98
CA LEU A 70 14.29 -8.95 12.88
C LEU A 70 12.81 -9.08 13.20
N VAL A 71 12.10 -7.97 13.28
CA VAL A 71 10.66 -7.91 13.53
C VAL A 71 9.95 -7.48 12.26
N LEU A 72 8.96 -8.26 11.88
CA LEU A 72 8.15 -8.05 10.68
C LEU A 72 6.75 -7.58 11.07
N HIS A 73 6.33 -6.50 10.46
CA HIS A 73 4.96 -5.95 10.52
C HIS A 73 4.41 -5.72 9.13
N VAL A 74 3.13 -5.47 9.03
CA VAL A 74 2.48 -4.89 7.83
C VAL A 74 2.39 -3.39 7.97
N LYS A 75 1.95 -2.90 9.13
CA LYS A 75 1.83 -1.47 9.46
C LYS A 75 2.88 -1.06 10.50
N GLU A 76 2.98 0.23 10.69
CA GLU A 76 3.87 0.83 11.69
C GLU A 76 3.53 0.35 13.11
N PRO A 77 4.54 0.16 13.98
CA PRO A 77 4.32 -0.13 15.40
C PRO A 77 3.39 0.91 16.04
N GLN A 78 2.47 0.46 16.87
CA GLN A 78 1.56 1.34 17.59
C GLN A 78 2.16 1.79 18.92
N THR A 79 1.62 2.86 19.52
CA THR A 79 2.18 3.51 20.73
C THR A 79 2.44 2.54 21.87
N GLN A 80 1.62 1.51 22.02
CA GLN A 80 1.79 0.49 23.07
C GLN A 80 2.96 -0.45 22.84
N GLU A 81 3.52 -0.49 21.62
CA GLU A 81 4.66 -1.33 21.24
C GLU A 81 6.00 -0.60 21.36
N TYR A 82 6.00 0.75 21.37
CA TYR A 82 7.23 1.55 21.34
C TYR A 82 8.21 1.17 22.46
N GLY A 83 7.70 0.92 23.66
CA GLY A 83 8.50 0.54 24.82
C GLY A 83 9.08 -0.88 24.78
N LEU A 84 8.66 -1.71 23.82
CA LEU A 84 9.15 -3.07 23.64
C LEU A 84 10.32 -3.15 22.64
N ILE A 85 10.47 -2.13 21.79
CA ILE A 85 11.46 -2.07 20.74
C ILE A 85 12.85 -1.83 21.34
N ARG A 86 13.85 -2.61 20.91
CA ARG A 86 15.20 -2.58 21.46
C ARG A 86 16.19 -1.90 20.51
N PRO A 87 17.24 -1.26 21.04
CA PRO A 87 18.34 -0.73 20.23
C PRO A 87 18.95 -1.83 19.34
N GLY A 88 19.22 -1.47 18.08
CA GLY A 88 19.79 -2.38 17.09
C GLY A 88 18.82 -3.41 16.50
N GLN A 89 17.61 -3.53 17.03
CA GLN A 89 16.58 -4.42 16.49
C GLN A 89 16.11 -3.92 15.11
N ILE A 90 15.99 -4.81 14.15
CA ILE A 90 15.55 -4.47 12.79
C ILE A 90 14.02 -4.56 12.75
N LEU A 91 13.39 -3.48 12.32
CA LEU A 91 11.96 -3.41 12.03
C LEU A 91 11.78 -3.27 10.52
N PHE A 92 11.03 -4.15 9.89
CA PHE A 92 10.79 -4.15 8.45
C PHE A 92 9.28 -4.16 8.17
N THR A 93 8.74 -3.02 7.74
CA THR A 93 7.29 -2.76 7.60
C THR A 93 7.00 -1.50 6.77
N TYR A 94 5.72 -1.18 6.53
CA TYR A 94 5.30 0.16 6.12
C TYR A 94 5.30 1.10 7.33
N PHE A 95 6.11 2.13 7.30
CA PHE A 95 6.20 3.11 8.39
C PHE A 95 5.40 4.39 8.13
N HIS A 96 5.43 4.89 6.91
CA HIS A 96 4.86 6.19 6.55
C HIS A 96 5.30 7.32 7.50
N PHE A 97 6.57 7.37 7.85
CA PHE A 97 7.14 8.27 8.85
C PHE A 97 6.75 9.73 8.67
N ALA A 98 6.76 10.24 7.43
CA ALA A 98 6.40 11.62 7.12
C ALA A 98 4.96 12.02 7.54
N ALA A 99 4.10 11.05 7.85
CA ALA A 99 2.74 11.27 8.31
C ALA A 99 2.61 11.35 9.85
N SER A 100 3.67 10.96 10.61
CA SER A 100 3.61 10.87 12.08
C SER A 100 4.92 11.26 12.75
N GLU A 101 4.96 12.46 13.30
CA GLU A 101 6.12 12.94 14.05
C GLU A 101 6.33 12.12 15.35
N SER A 102 5.26 11.71 16.02
CA SER A 102 5.34 10.91 17.24
C SER A 102 5.99 9.54 17.00
N LEU A 103 5.62 8.84 15.93
CA LEU A 103 6.25 7.60 15.50
C LEU A 103 7.72 7.82 15.18
N THR A 104 8.03 8.86 14.39
CA THR A 104 9.40 9.17 13.99
C THR A 104 10.30 9.41 15.21
N ARG A 105 9.84 10.22 16.17
CA ARG A 105 10.58 10.48 17.41
C ARG A 105 10.73 9.24 18.30
N ALA A 106 9.70 8.40 18.38
CA ALA A 106 9.76 7.14 19.13
C ALA A 106 10.79 6.18 18.52
N MET A 107 10.81 6.03 17.20
CA MET A 107 11.78 5.16 16.53
C MET A 107 13.23 5.70 16.62
N LEU A 108 13.42 7.00 16.56
CA LEU A 108 14.72 7.62 16.85
C LEU A 108 15.20 7.31 18.28
N ALA A 109 14.32 7.44 19.25
CA ALA A 109 14.64 7.19 20.66
C ALA A 109 14.90 5.70 20.96
N SER A 110 14.27 4.78 20.22
CA SER A 110 14.44 3.34 20.41
C SER A 110 15.83 2.84 19.99
N GLY A 111 16.53 3.56 19.12
CA GLY A 111 17.79 3.11 18.53
C GLY A 111 17.66 1.90 17.59
N ALA A 112 16.45 1.56 17.17
CA ALA A 112 16.18 0.49 16.23
C ALA A 112 16.62 0.83 14.80
N VAL A 113 16.69 -0.19 13.94
CA VAL A 113 16.93 -0.06 12.50
C VAL A 113 15.58 -0.20 11.78
N CYS A 114 15.04 0.89 11.28
CA CYS A 114 13.74 0.94 10.63
C CYS A 114 13.92 0.92 9.11
N ILE A 115 13.54 -0.20 8.49
CA ILE A 115 13.58 -0.39 7.04
C ILE A 115 12.13 -0.32 6.52
N ALA A 116 11.83 0.76 5.79
CA ALA A 116 10.48 1.05 5.30
C ALA A 116 10.22 0.39 3.95
N TYR A 117 9.16 -0.41 3.86
CA TYR A 117 8.76 -1.07 2.60
C TYR A 117 8.55 -0.06 1.47
N GLU A 118 7.94 1.07 1.78
CA GLU A 118 7.55 2.10 0.80
C GLU A 118 8.70 2.89 0.19
N THR A 119 9.92 2.75 0.72
CA THR A 119 11.12 3.42 0.19
C THR A 119 12.15 2.46 -0.39
N VAL A 120 11.95 1.14 -0.26
CA VAL A 120 12.78 0.15 -0.98
C VAL A 120 12.57 0.32 -2.48
N THR A 121 13.68 0.41 -3.24
CA THR A 121 13.65 0.54 -4.70
C THR A 121 14.27 -0.68 -5.37
N ASP A 122 13.92 -0.92 -6.62
CA ASP A 122 14.67 -1.80 -7.50
C ASP A 122 15.72 -1.02 -8.32
N ARG A 123 16.44 -1.73 -9.19
CA ARG A 123 17.47 -1.13 -10.05
C ARG A 123 16.93 -0.12 -11.06
N GLN A 124 15.63 -0.15 -11.35
CA GLN A 124 14.92 0.76 -12.23
C GLN A 124 14.29 1.94 -11.48
N GLY A 125 14.41 1.98 -10.14
CA GLY A 125 13.79 2.98 -9.28
C GLY A 125 12.31 2.75 -9.02
N ALA A 126 11.75 1.58 -9.38
CA ALA A 126 10.40 1.20 -8.99
C ALA A 126 10.36 0.79 -7.51
N LEU A 127 9.16 0.76 -6.93
CA LEU A 127 8.91 0.46 -5.51
C LEU A 127 8.33 -0.96 -5.36
N PRO A 128 9.16 -2.02 -5.39
CA PRO A 128 8.72 -3.41 -5.49
C PRO A 128 7.86 -3.87 -4.32
N LEU A 129 8.03 -3.27 -3.14
CA LEU A 129 7.26 -3.64 -1.95
C LEU A 129 5.97 -2.83 -1.82
N LEU A 130 5.84 -1.69 -2.49
CA LEU A 130 4.59 -0.92 -2.58
C LEU A 130 3.68 -1.43 -3.71
N THR A 131 4.28 -1.94 -4.78
CA THR A 131 3.58 -2.43 -5.98
C THR A 131 2.45 -3.41 -5.66
N PRO A 132 2.62 -4.48 -4.83
CA PRO A 132 1.54 -5.44 -4.58
C PRO A 132 0.29 -4.82 -3.97
N MET A 133 0.46 -3.84 -3.08
CA MET A 133 -0.68 -3.16 -2.47
C MET A 133 -1.35 -2.19 -3.45
N SER A 134 -0.57 -1.58 -4.35
CA SER A 134 -1.11 -0.75 -5.43
C SER A 134 -1.90 -1.59 -6.44
N GLU A 135 -1.45 -2.80 -6.75
CA GLU A 135 -2.18 -3.76 -7.61
C GLU A 135 -3.52 -4.17 -6.97
N VAL A 136 -3.51 -4.53 -5.69
CA VAL A 136 -4.74 -4.88 -4.96
C VAL A 136 -5.69 -3.68 -4.90
N ALA A 137 -5.20 -2.49 -4.55
CA ALA A 137 -6.02 -1.29 -4.46
C ALA A 137 -6.68 -0.93 -5.81
N GLY A 138 -5.93 -1.00 -6.91
CA GLY A 138 -6.46 -0.73 -8.25
C GLY A 138 -7.56 -1.71 -8.66
N ARG A 139 -7.37 -3.01 -8.40
CA ARG A 139 -8.38 -4.04 -8.68
C ARG A 139 -9.64 -3.85 -7.83
N MET A 140 -9.47 -3.56 -6.55
CA MET A 140 -10.59 -3.26 -5.66
C MET A 140 -11.34 -2.00 -6.08
N ALA A 141 -10.66 -0.96 -6.57
CA ALA A 141 -11.32 0.26 -7.02
C ALA A 141 -12.36 -0.01 -8.10
N ALA A 142 -12.06 -0.88 -9.07
CA ALA A 142 -13.03 -1.30 -10.09
C ALA A 142 -14.18 -2.14 -9.51
N GLN A 143 -13.89 -3.02 -8.55
CA GLN A 143 -14.88 -3.84 -7.86
C GLN A 143 -15.85 -2.97 -7.07
N GLU A 144 -15.34 -2.02 -6.28
CA GLU A 144 -16.16 -1.11 -5.48
C GLU A 144 -16.95 -0.12 -6.37
N ALA A 145 -16.36 0.34 -7.49
CA ALA A 145 -17.09 1.14 -8.47
C ALA A 145 -18.31 0.37 -9.01
N ALA A 146 -18.11 -0.90 -9.39
CA ALA A 146 -19.19 -1.76 -9.87
C ALA A 146 -20.31 -1.95 -8.82
N ARG A 147 -19.91 -2.24 -7.57
CA ARG A 147 -20.83 -2.40 -6.44
C ARG A 147 -21.60 -1.11 -6.13
N CYS A 148 -20.91 0.01 -6.06
CA CYS A 148 -21.52 1.30 -5.73
C CYS A 148 -22.47 1.81 -6.83
N LEU A 149 -22.32 1.36 -8.09
CA LEU A 149 -23.26 1.67 -9.17
C LEU A 149 -24.63 1.00 -9.01
N GLU A 150 -24.73 -0.02 -8.17
CA GLU A 150 -26.01 -0.69 -7.90
C GLU A 150 -26.99 0.26 -7.18
N ARG A 151 -28.26 0.18 -7.53
CA ARG A 151 -29.33 1.01 -6.91
C ARG A 151 -29.42 0.79 -5.40
N THR A 152 -29.19 -0.41 -4.96
CA THR A 152 -29.20 -0.80 -3.53
C THR A 152 -28.09 -0.14 -2.71
N GLN A 153 -27.03 0.31 -3.35
CA GLN A 153 -25.92 1.04 -2.75
C GLN A 153 -26.04 2.57 -2.89
N GLY A 154 -27.16 3.06 -3.47
CA GLY A 154 -27.35 4.48 -3.75
C GLY A 154 -26.95 4.89 -5.16
N GLY A 155 -26.33 4.00 -5.93
CA GLY A 155 -25.89 4.26 -7.30
C GLY A 155 -27.04 4.40 -8.29
N ARG A 156 -26.71 4.74 -9.52
CA ARG A 156 -27.71 5.00 -10.56
C ARG A 156 -28.34 3.75 -11.19
N GLY A 157 -28.00 2.53 -10.71
CA GLY A 157 -28.58 1.27 -11.18
C GLY A 157 -28.02 0.83 -12.53
N VAL A 158 -26.72 0.99 -12.75
CA VAL A 158 -26.03 0.63 -14.00
C VAL A 158 -25.18 -0.63 -13.77
N LEU A 159 -25.33 -1.64 -14.61
CA LEU A 159 -24.48 -2.80 -14.64
C LEU A 159 -23.19 -2.47 -15.41
N LEU A 160 -22.03 -2.71 -14.81
CA LEU A 160 -20.75 -2.26 -15.34
C LEU A 160 -20.50 -2.76 -16.77
N GLY A 161 -20.76 -4.05 -17.06
CA GLY A 161 -20.53 -4.65 -18.36
C GLY A 161 -21.70 -4.52 -19.37
N GLY A 162 -22.82 -3.92 -18.97
CA GLY A 162 -24.02 -3.93 -19.81
C GLY A 162 -24.56 -5.33 -20.05
N VAL A 163 -25.46 -5.46 -21.01
CA VAL A 163 -25.98 -6.76 -21.53
C VAL A 163 -26.28 -6.60 -23.02
N PRO A 164 -26.50 -7.69 -23.80
CA PRO A 164 -26.88 -7.56 -25.20
C PRO A 164 -28.09 -6.63 -25.38
N GLY A 165 -27.92 -5.58 -26.17
CA GLY A 165 -28.92 -4.53 -26.40
C GLY A 165 -28.86 -3.34 -25.41
N VAL A 166 -27.99 -3.37 -24.41
CA VAL A 166 -27.76 -2.28 -23.46
C VAL A 166 -26.26 -1.99 -23.36
N GLU A 167 -25.91 -0.72 -23.49
CA GLU A 167 -24.51 -0.27 -23.43
C GLU A 167 -23.87 -0.57 -22.06
N PRO A 168 -22.56 -0.86 -22.00
CA PRO A 168 -21.81 -0.94 -20.76
C PRO A 168 -21.65 0.43 -20.12
N ALA A 169 -21.35 0.43 -18.82
CA ALA A 169 -20.97 1.63 -18.08
C ALA A 169 -19.68 2.24 -18.64
N VAL A 170 -19.56 3.54 -18.49
CA VAL A 170 -18.33 4.30 -18.80
C VAL A 170 -17.55 4.53 -17.50
N VAL A 171 -16.33 4.05 -17.45
CA VAL A 171 -15.40 4.25 -16.33
C VAL A 171 -14.26 5.16 -16.76
N LEU A 172 -14.09 6.27 -16.04
CA LEU A 172 -12.99 7.21 -16.23
C LEU A 172 -11.91 6.94 -15.17
N VAL A 173 -10.69 6.63 -15.58
CA VAL A 173 -9.56 6.42 -14.69
C VAL A 173 -8.58 7.58 -14.82
N LEU A 174 -8.30 8.27 -13.72
CA LEU A 174 -7.36 9.38 -13.66
C LEU A 174 -6.03 8.92 -13.07
N GLY A 175 -4.99 8.87 -13.92
CA GLY A 175 -3.66 8.36 -13.62
C GLY A 175 -3.43 6.94 -14.16
N GLY A 176 -2.41 6.77 -14.98
CA GLY A 176 -1.98 5.50 -15.60
C GLY A 176 -0.85 4.79 -14.86
N GLY A 177 -0.64 5.09 -13.57
CA GLY A 177 0.29 4.37 -12.68
C GLY A 177 -0.14 2.92 -12.42
N MET A 178 0.45 2.25 -11.44
CA MET A 178 0.11 0.85 -11.10
C MET A 178 -1.38 0.72 -10.74
N VAL A 179 -1.85 1.55 -9.81
CA VAL A 179 -3.27 1.56 -9.35
C VAL A 179 -4.23 1.74 -10.53
N GLY A 180 -4.03 2.78 -11.34
CA GLY A 180 -4.95 3.08 -12.44
C GLY A 180 -4.89 2.04 -13.56
N THR A 181 -3.73 1.45 -13.84
CA THR A 181 -3.60 0.37 -14.80
C THR A 181 -4.41 -0.86 -14.37
N GLU A 182 -4.31 -1.26 -13.11
CA GLU A 182 -5.04 -2.40 -12.58
C GLU A 182 -6.55 -2.11 -12.47
N ALA A 183 -6.94 -0.90 -12.10
CA ALA A 183 -8.33 -0.47 -12.12
C ALA A 183 -8.92 -0.54 -13.54
N ALA A 184 -8.20 0.00 -14.53
CA ALA A 184 -8.63 -0.03 -15.94
C ALA A 184 -8.70 -1.47 -16.46
N ARG A 185 -7.73 -2.32 -16.13
CA ARG A 185 -7.71 -3.72 -16.51
C ARG A 185 -8.92 -4.49 -16.00
N ILE A 186 -9.26 -4.33 -14.70
CA ILE A 186 -10.40 -5.02 -14.12
C ILE A 186 -11.72 -4.45 -14.63
N ALA A 187 -11.89 -3.14 -14.70
CA ALA A 187 -13.10 -2.54 -15.26
C ALA A 187 -13.33 -2.96 -16.72
N SER A 188 -12.27 -2.97 -17.54
CA SER A 188 -12.33 -3.49 -18.92
C SER A 188 -12.68 -4.97 -18.97
N GLY A 189 -12.09 -5.78 -18.06
CA GLY A 189 -12.38 -7.22 -17.95
C GLY A 189 -13.83 -7.52 -17.54
N LEU A 190 -14.46 -6.64 -16.79
CA LEU A 190 -15.88 -6.68 -16.44
C LEU A 190 -16.78 -6.17 -17.60
N GLY A 191 -16.20 -5.72 -18.70
CA GLY A 191 -16.91 -5.30 -19.90
C GLY A 191 -17.20 -3.81 -20.00
N ALA A 192 -16.74 -2.96 -19.07
CA ALA A 192 -16.92 -1.52 -19.13
C ALA A 192 -16.23 -0.87 -20.32
N SER A 193 -16.72 0.28 -20.79
CA SER A 193 -15.99 1.19 -21.65
C SER A 193 -15.08 2.06 -20.78
N VAL A 194 -13.76 1.92 -20.91
CA VAL A 194 -12.81 2.61 -20.00
C VAL A 194 -12.05 3.69 -20.74
N TYR A 195 -11.99 4.89 -20.14
CA TYR A 195 -11.07 5.95 -20.54
C TYR A 195 -10.02 6.12 -19.45
N LEU A 196 -8.74 5.98 -19.81
CA LEU A 196 -7.65 6.15 -18.87
C LEU A 196 -6.83 7.38 -19.25
N LEU A 197 -6.68 8.32 -18.34
CA LEU A 197 -5.97 9.58 -18.55
C LEU A 197 -4.62 9.59 -17.81
N ASP A 198 -3.55 9.93 -18.54
CA ASP A 198 -2.22 10.14 -17.97
C ASP A 198 -1.51 11.31 -18.66
N LEU A 199 -0.52 11.92 -18.01
CA LEU A 199 0.30 13.01 -18.56
C LEU A 199 1.49 12.50 -19.39
N SER A 200 1.88 11.24 -19.23
CA SER A 200 3.07 10.64 -19.85
C SER A 200 2.72 9.96 -21.17
N LEU A 201 3.07 10.56 -22.28
CA LEU A 201 2.86 9.93 -23.61
C LEU A 201 3.58 8.58 -23.76
N PRO A 202 4.82 8.37 -23.27
CA PRO A 202 5.42 7.02 -23.25
C PRO A 202 4.57 6.01 -22.47
N ARG A 203 4.01 6.42 -21.33
CA ARG A 203 3.12 5.55 -20.53
C ARG A 203 1.84 5.22 -21.29
N LEU A 204 1.20 6.20 -21.93
CA LEU A 204 0.00 5.99 -22.74
C LEU A 204 0.24 5.01 -23.88
N ARG A 205 1.40 5.08 -24.58
CA ARG A 205 1.78 4.11 -25.62
C ARG A 205 1.85 2.70 -25.07
N HIS A 206 2.55 2.50 -23.96
CA HIS A 206 2.64 1.21 -23.29
C HIS A 206 1.25 0.66 -22.87
N LEU A 207 0.40 1.52 -22.33
CA LEU A 207 -0.96 1.14 -21.93
C LEU A 207 -1.84 0.76 -23.13
N ALA A 208 -1.70 1.47 -24.26
CA ALA A 208 -2.42 1.13 -25.49
C ALA A 208 -2.05 -0.26 -26.07
N GLU A 209 -0.83 -0.71 -25.79
CA GLU A 209 -0.35 -2.03 -26.21
C GLU A 209 -0.78 -3.15 -25.25
N THR A 210 -0.90 -2.85 -23.95
CA THR A 210 -1.03 -3.86 -22.88
C THR A 210 -2.44 -3.99 -22.31
N LEU A 211 -3.30 -2.97 -22.46
CA LEU A 211 -4.68 -3.00 -21.99
C LEU A 211 -5.66 -3.53 -23.05
N PRO A 212 -6.82 -4.09 -22.63
CA PRO A 212 -7.87 -4.51 -23.54
C PRO A 212 -8.36 -3.38 -24.45
N LYS A 213 -8.94 -3.74 -25.62
CA LYS A 213 -9.36 -2.77 -26.66
C LYS A 213 -10.52 -1.85 -26.24
N ASN A 214 -11.30 -2.23 -25.23
CA ASN A 214 -12.33 -1.40 -24.62
C ASN A 214 -11.77 -0.40 -23.57
N CYS A 215 -10.45 -0.32 -23.44
CA CYS A 215 -9.75 0.71 -22.68
C CYS A 215 -9.03 1.66 -23.63
N ILE A 216 -9.33 2.95 -23.55
CA ILE A 216 -8.81 4.01 -24.40
C ILE A 216 -7.91 4.92 -23.57
N PRO A 217 -6.56 4.80 -23.69
CA PRO A 217 -5.63 5.72 -23.05
C PRO A 217 -5.64 7.08 -23.76
N LEU A 218 -5.76 8.16 -22.99
CA LEU A 218 -5.83 9.53 -23.47
C LEU A 218 -4.90 10.47 -22.69
N MET A 219 -4.47 11.56 -23.34
CA MET A 219 -3.70 12.60 -22.67
C MET A 219 -4.57 13.32 -21.64
N SER A 220 -4.10 13.41 -20.41
CA SER A 220 -4.79 14.09 -19.31
C SER A 220 -4.71 15.60 -19.50
N SER A 221 -5.86 16.25 -19.39
CA SER A 221 -5.97 17.71 -19.27
C SER A 221 -7.29 18.08 -18.58
N PRO A 222 -7.40 19.27 -17.97
CA PRO A 222 -8.66 19.73 -17.41
C PRO A 222 -9.82 19.76 -18.44
N ALA A 223 -9.52 20.01 -19.71
CA ALA A 223 -10.50 19.99 -20.79
C ALA A 223 -10.98 18.56 -21.08
N ALA A 224 -10.06 17.60 -21.23
CA ALA A 224 -10.39 16.20 -21.47
C ALA A 224 -11.21 15.60 -20.31
N ILE A 225 -10.88 15.94 -19.06
CA ILE A 225 -11.67 15.51 -17.90
C ILE A 225 -13.09 16.06 -18.00
N ARG A 226 -13.28 17.36 -18.22
CA ARG A 226 -14.61 17.97 -18.35
C ARG A 226 -15.44 17.41 -19.51
N GLU A 227 -14.79 17.05 -20.61
CA GLU A 227 -15.45 16.45 -21.77
C GLU A 227 -15.99 15.03 -21.45
N LEU A 228 -15.26 14.25 -20.66
CA LEU A 228 -15.60 12.86 -20.36
C LEU A 228 -16.57 12.72 -19.17
N LEU A 229 -16.58 13.64 -18.21
CA LEU A 229 -17.44 13.56 -17.02
C LEU A 229 -18.93 13.36 -17.33
N PRO A 230 -19.56 14.04 -18.33
CA PRO A 230 -21.00 13.85 -18.63
C PRO A 230 -21.34 12.42 -19.08
N ARG A 231 -20.35 11.66 -19.53
CA ARG A 231 -20.51 10.27 -19.99
C ARG A 231 -20.17 9.27 -18.89
N ALA A 232 -19.37 9.68 -17.90
CA ALA A 232 -18.85 8.77 -16.87
C ALA A 232 -19.97 8.33 -15.91
N ASP A 233 -20.04 7.02 -15.69
CA ASP A 233 -20.85 6.41 -14.64
C ASP A 233 -20.01 6.23 -13.36
N ALA A 234 -18.72 5.98 -13.51
CA ALA A 234 -17.77 5.93 -12.40
C ALA A 234 -16.46 6.65 -12.78
N VAL A 235 -15.83 7.28 -11.78
CA VAL A 235 -14.50 7.86 -11.91
C VAL A 235 -13.60 7.29 -10.83
N ILE A 236 -12.43 6.79 -11.22
CA ILE A 236 -11.42 6.23 -10.30
C ILE A 236 -10.22 7.17 -10.27
N GLY A 237 -9.97 7.75 -9.11
CA GLY A 237 -8.82 8.62 -8.86
C GLY A 237 -7.61 7.78 -8.44
N ALA A 238 -6.58 7.71 -9.29
CA ALA A 238 -5.42 6.86 -9.12
C ALA A 238 -4.09 7.62 -9.35
N VAL A 239 -4.08 8.93 -9.08
CA VAL A 239 -2.89 9.76 -9.21
C VAL A 239 -2.11 9.74 -7.91
N LEU A 240 -0.85 9.35 -8.01
CA LEU A 240 0.13 9.41 -6.93
C LEU A 240 1.26 10.36 -7.31
N VAL A 241 1.55 11.33 -6.43
CA VAL A 241 2.72 12.20 -6.56
C VAL A 241 3.67 11.87 -5.40
N HIS A 242 4.85 11.35 -5.72
CA HIS A 242 5.83 10.97 -4.70
C HIS A 242 6.29 12.20 -3.91
N GLY A 243 6.17 12.15 -2.59
CA GLY A 243 6.61 13.21 -1.69
C GLY A 243 5.77 14.49 -1.70
N ALA A 244 4.63 14.53 -2.42
CA ALA A 244 3.75 15.69 -2.48
C ALA A 244 2.27 15.31 -2.32
N ARG A 245 1.44 16.30 -2.00
CA ARG A 245 -0.01 16.11 -1.99
C ARG A 245 -0.51 15.85 -3.41
N THR A 246 -1.46 14.94 -3.54
CA THR A 246 -2.15 14.67 -4.80
C THR A 246 -2.87 15.93 -5.31
N PRO A 247 -2.74 16.28 -6.60
CA PRO A 247 -3.46 17.42 -7.16
C PRO A 247 -4.97 17.17 -7.20
N ARG A 248 -5.77 18.21 -6.96
CA ARG A 248 -7.22 18.15 -7.10
C ARG A 248 -7.59 18.19 -8.59
N LEU A 249 -8.01 17.07 -9.15
CA LEU A 249 -8.34 16.93 -10.58
C LEU A 249 -9.82 17.15 -10.87
N ILE A 250 -10.70 16.87 -9.90
CA ILE A 250 -12.14 17.14 -9.99
C ILE A 250 -12.51 18.10 -8.88
N THR A 251 -13.01 19.28 -9.27
CA THR A 251 -13.53 20.28 -8.34
C THR A 251 -14.99 19.98 -7.97
N ARG A 252 -15.48 20.61 -6.91
CA ARG A 252 -16.88 20.46 -6.53
C ARG A 252 -17.84 20.90 -7.64
N GLU A 253 -17.51 21.99 -8.34
CA GLU A 253 -18.31 22.48 -9.46
C GLU A 253 -18.42 21.45 -10.60
N MET A 254 -17.37 20.66 -10.81
CA MET A 254 -17.34 19.62 -11.85
C MET A 254 -18.27 18.45 -11.53
N LEU A 255 -18.71 18.26 -10.26
CA LEU A 255 -19.70 17.23 -9.92
C LEU A 255 -21.02 17.44 -10.67
N ALA A 256 -21.40 18.69 -10.97
CA ALA A 256 -22.59 19.01 -11.76
C ALA A 256 -22.55 18.49 -13.21
N LEU A 257 -21.37 18.11 -13.71
CA LEU A 257 -21.22 17.47 -15.02
C LEU A 257 -21.52 15.98 -14.99
N LEU A 258 -21.43 15.35 -13.82
CA LEU A 258 -21.72 13.94 -13.63
C LEU A 258 -23.23 13.71 -13.56
N ARG A 259 -23.65 12.50 -13.92
CA ARG A 259 -25.04 12.08 -13.76
C ARG A 259 -25.33 11.73 -12.31
N PRO A 260 -26.51 12.05 -11.75
CA PRO A 260 -26.88 11.66 -10.39
C PRO A 260 -26.72 10.15 -10.16
N GLY A 261 -26.14 9.80 -9.01
CA GLY A 261 -25.80 8.41 -8.65
C GLY A 261 -24.54 7.87 -9.33
N ALA A 262 -23.78 8.70 -10.05
CA ALA A 262 -22.41 8.36 -10.46
C ALA A 262 -21.50 8.17 -9.26
N VAL A 263 -20.40 7.43 -9.44
CA VAL A 263 -19.52 6.99 -8.34
C VAL A 263 -18.12 7.58 -8.53
N LEU A 264 -17.58 8.18 -7.48
CA LEU A 264 -16.18 8.58 -7.38
C LEU A 264 -15.45 7.64 -6.43
N VAL A 265 -14.42 6.93 -6.90
CA VAL A 265 -13.54 6.09 -6.08
C VAL A 265 -12.18 6.77 -5.98
N ASP A 266 -11.83 7.27 -4.81
CA ASP A 266 -10.54 7.96 -4.60
C ASP A 266 -9.52 7.05 -3.92
N VAL A 267 -8.70 6.38 -4.73
CA VAL A 267 -7.63 5.49 -4.20
C VAL A 267 -6.46 6.30 -3.65
N ALA A 268 -6.33 7.57 -4.05
CA ALA A 268 -5.29 8.47 -3.57
C ALA A 268 -5.61 9.13 -2.22
N ILE A 269 -6.69 8.69 -1.54
CA ILE A 269 -7.20 9.33 -0.32
C ILE A 269 -6.15 9.42 0.79
N ASP A 270 -5.29 8.42 0.94
CA ASP A 270 -4.22 8.40 1.95
C ASP A 270 -3.20 9.55 1.77
N GLN A 271 -3.15 10.14 0.57
CA GLN A 271 -2.33 11.30 0.22
C GLN A 271 -3.15 12.57 0.01
N GLY A 272 -4.32 12.63 0.60
CA GLY A 272 -5.24 13.76 0.56
C GLY A 272 -6.30 13.71 -0.54
N GLY A 273 -6.26 12.69 -1.42
CA GLY A 273 -7.23 12.49 -2.48
C GLY A 273 -7.07 13.41 -3.69
N CYS A 274 -7.60 13.00 -4.84
CA CYS A 274 -7.55 13.75 -6.08
C CYS A 274 -8.89 14.43 -6.45
N PHE A 275 -9.92 14.33 -5.63
CA PHE A 275 -11.17 15.08 -5.76
C PHE A 275 -11.29 16.11 -4.64
N GLU A 276 -11.81 17.28 -4.94
CA GLU A 276 -11.96 18.35 -3.94
C GLU A 276 -12.90 17.95 -2.80
N THR A 277 -13.90 17.15 -3.11
CA THR A 277 -14.91 16.66 -2.17
C THR A 277 -14.52 15.37 -1.45
N SER A 278 -13.33 14.81 -1.73
CA SER A 278 -12.85 13.62 -1.05
C SER A 278 -12.56 13.88 0.43
N ARG A 279 -13.05 12.96 1.27
CA ARG A 279 -12.68 12.84 2.67
C ARG A 279 -12.49 11.37 3.04
N PRO A 280 -11.53 11.02 3.91
CA PRO A 280 -11.30 9.64 4.31
C PRO A 280 -12.56 8.99 4.89
N THR A 281 -12.78 7.72 4.51
CA THR A 281 -13.83 6.85 5.05
C THR A 281 -13.20 5.54 5.55
N THR A 282 -13.99 4.73 6.27
CA THR A 282 -13.61 3.43 6.81
C THR A 282 -14.33 2.30 6.10
N HIS A 283 -13.92 1.06 6.32
CA HIS A 283 -14.60 -0.11 5.76
C HIS A 283 -16.03 -0.29 6.30
N ASP A 284 -16.31 0.17 7.53
CA ASP A 284 -17.64 0.12 8.13
C ASP A 284 -18.62 1.13 7.52
N GLN A 285 -18.11 2.31 7.11
CA GLN A 285 -18.88 3.36 6.45
C GLN A 285 -18.13 3.83 5.19
N PRO A 286 -18.09 2.98 4.14
CA PRO A 286 -17.19 3.18 3.02
C PRO A 286 -17.61 4.30 2.05
N VAL A 287 -18.89 4.68 2.05
CA VAL A 287 -19.46 5.64 1.09
C VAL A 287 -20.17 6.80 1.77
N TYR A 288 -20.18 7.92 1.10
CA TYR A 288 -21.00 9.09 1.40
C TYR A 288 -21.42 9.77 0.09
N GLU A 289 -22.42 10.64 0.18
CA GLU A 289 -22.93 11.37 -0.97
C GLU A 289 -22.61 12.86 -0.86
N VAL A 290 -22.23 13.48 -1.98
CA VAL A 290 -22.12 14.93 -2.14
C VAL A 290 -22.75 15.31 -3.46
N ASP A 291 -23.71 16.24 -3.42
CA ASP A 291 -24.38 16.81 -4.59
C ASP A 291 -24.96 15.71 -5.54
N GLY A 292 -25.49 14.61 -4.97
CA GLY A 292 -26.06 13.49 -5.72
C GLY A 292 -25.03 12.49 -6.28
N ILE A 293 -23.74 12.62 -5.92
CA ILE A 293 -22.64 11.78 -6.39
C ILE A 293 -22.08 10.97 -5.21
N LEU A 294 -21.96 9.65 -5.40
CA LEU A 294 -21.43 8.75 -4.39
C LEU A 294 -19.89 8.85 -4.36
N HIS A 295 -19.34 8.87 -3.16
CA HIS A 295 -17.90 8.87 -2.92
C HIS A 295 -17.51 7.63 -2.13
N TYR A 296 -16.58 6.84 -2.65
CA TYR A 296 -15.89 5.77 -1.97
C TYR A 296 -14.43 6.21 -1.75
N CYS A 297 -14.07 6.49 -0.51
CA CYS A 297 -12.77 7.07 -0.16
C CYS A 297 -12.12 6.33 1.02
N VAL A 298 -12.21 4.98 1.01
CA VAL A 298 -11.68 4.15 2.08
C VAL A 298 -10.17 4.15 2.05
N GLY A 299 -9.56 4.58 3.15
CA GLY A 299 -8.12 4.41 3.38
C GLY A 299 -7.76 2.93 3.55
N ASN A 300 -6.54 2.57 3.15
CA ASN A 300 -6.06 1.19 3.29
C ASN A 300 -6.98 0.14 2.62
N MET A 301 -7.48 0.42 1.41
CA MET A 301 -8.33 -0.52 0.65
C MET A 301 -7.84 -1.98 0.67
N PRO A 302 -6.52 -2.28 0.51
CA PRO A 302 -6.02 -3.65 0.55
C PRO A 302 -6.28 -4.40 1.85
N GLY A 303 -6.57 -3.71 2.96
CA GLY A 303 -6.93 -4.31 4.25
C GLY A 303 -8.24 -5.10 4.21
N ALA A 304 -9.16 -4.77 3.31
CA ALA A 304 -10.44 -5.48 3.15
C ALA A 304 -10.30 -6.88 2.53
N VAL A 305 -9.20 -7.18 1.89
CA VAL A 305 -8.92 -8.49 1.28
C VAL A 305 -7.62 -9.10 1.84
N PRO A 306 -7.58 -9.34 3.16
CA PRO A 306 -6.33 -9.63 3.88
C PRO A 306 -5.65 -10.91 3.40
N LEU A 307 -6.38 -11.95 3.00
CA LEU A 307 -5.79 -13.18 2.47
C LEU A 307 -5.00 -12.93 1.17
N THR A 308 -5.59 -12.18 0.23
CA THR A 308 -4.92 -11.82 -1.03
C THR A 308 -3.73 -10.91 -0.77
N SER A 309 -3.94 -9.87 0.03
CA SER A 309 -2.93 -8.86 0.34
C SER A 309 -1.73 -9.43 1.09
N THR A 310 -1.96 -10.32 2.07
CA THR A 310 -0.90 -11.03 2.80
C THR A 310 -0.04 -11.87 1.86
N ARG A 311 -0.67 -12.65 0.98
CA ARG A 311 0.07 -13.47 0.01
C ARG A 311 0.89 -12.62 -0.96
N ALA A 312 0.29 -11.57 -1.52
CA ALA A 312 0.96 -10.65 -2.43
C ALA A 312 2.14 -9.94 -1.75
N LEU A 313 1.94 -9.45 -0.52
CA LEU A 313 2.97 -8.79 0.25
C LEU A 313 4.11 -9.76 0.61
N THR A 314 3.79 -10.94 1.16
CA THR A 314 4.81 -11.95 1.51
C THR A 314 5.65 -12.35 0.31
N ASN A 315 5.03 -12.56 -0.86
CA ASN A 315 5.76 -12.90 -2.08
C ASN A 315 6.81 -11.82 -2.44
N ALA A 316 6.49 -10.57 -2.23
CA ALA A 316 7.40 -9.46 -2.52
C ALA A 316 8.46 -9.26 -1.42
N THR A 317 8.08 -9.39 -0.14
CA THR A 317 8.97 -9.11 0.99
C THR A 317 9.91 -10.25 1.34
N LEU A 318 9.50 -11.51 1.12
CA LEU A 318 10.27 -12.69 1.54
C LEU A 318 11.72 -12.73 1.03
N PRO A 319 12.04 -12.37 -0.24
CA PRO A 319 13.44 -12.31 -0.69
C PRO A 319 14.29 -11.34 0.14
N TYR A 320 13.74 -10.18 0.49
CA TYR A 320 14.42 -9.18 1.32
C TYR A 320 14.54 -9.63 2.77
N VAL A 321 13.49 -10.22 3.35
CA VAL A 321 13.52 -10.80 4.69
C VAL A 321 14.63 -11.85 4.79
N ARG A 322 14.73 -12.74 3.80
CA ARG A 322 15.79 -13.75 3.74
C ARG A 322 17.17 -13.11 3.64
N THR A 323 17.35 -12.10 2.78
CA THR A 323 18.63 -11.40 2.64
C THR A 323 19.05 -10.72 3.94
N LEU A 324 18.11 -10.07 4.63
CA LEU A 324 18.36 -9.46 5.95
C LEU A 324 18.70 -10.52 7.00
N ALA A 325 18.00 -11.64 6.99
CA ALA A 325 18.23 -12.74 7.93
C ALA A 325 19.57 -13.47 7.72
N ASP A 326 19.95 -13.70 6.44
CA ASP A 326 21.18 -14.43 6.09
C ASP A 326 22.44 -13.58 6.32
N ARG A 327 22.37 -12.24 6.12
CA ARG A 327 23.55 -11.36 6.02
C ARG A 327 23.63 -10.29 7.09
N GLY A 328 22.55 -10.06 7.85
CA GLY A 328 22.40 -8.87 8.68
C GLY A 328 22.20 -7.61 7.84
N TRP A 329 21.57 -6.58 8.43
CA TRP A 329 21.10 -5.41 7.69
C TRP A 329 22.26 -4.60 7.05
N ARG A 330 23.38 -4.38 7.75
CA ARG A 330 24.50 -3.57 7.24
C ARG A 330 25.08 -4.13 5.93
N ARG A 331 25.33 -5.44 5.89
CA ARG A 331 25.84 -6.11 4.70
C ARG A 331 24.78 -6.20 3.60
N ALA A 332 23.54 -6.49 3.96
CA ALA A 332 22.43 -6.57 3.01
C ALA A 332 22.25 -5.25 2.22
N VAL A 333 22.26 -4.10 2.93
CA VAL A 333 22.09 -2.79 2.27
C VAL A 333 23.33 -2.30 1.50
N GLN A 334 24.53 -2.79 1.85
CA GLN A 334 25.73 -2.52 1.07
C GLN A 334 25.76 -3.29 -0.26
N GLU A 335 25.23 -4.52 -0.27
CA GLU A 335 25.13 -5.36 -1.46
C GLU A 335 23.93 -5.00 -2.34
N ASP A 336 22.86 -4.46 -1.75
CA ASP A 336 21.65 -3.99 -2.44
C ASP A 336 21.34 -2.52 -2.06
N PRO A 337 21.78 -1.56 -2.89
CA PRO A 337 21.48 -0.14 -2.67
C PRO A 337 19.97 0.18 -2.68
N GLY A 338 19.18 -0.62 -3.40
CA GLY A 338 17.72 -0.48 -3.41
C GLY A 338 17.09 -0.82 -2.06
N LEU A 339 17.55 -1.89 -1.40
CA LEU A 339 17.21 -2.18 -0.02
C LEU A 339 17.76 -1.10 0.93
N GLY A 340 18.94 -0.55 0.63
CA GLY A 340 19.53 0.57 1.37
C GLY A 340 18.65 1.81 1.39
N ALA A 341 17.94 2.11 0.28
CA ALA A 341 16.96 3.20 0.23
C ALA A 341 15.77 2.97 1.20
N GLY A 342 15.53 1.71 1.59
CA GLY A 342 14.55 1.35 2.62
C GLY A 342 14.92 1.79 4.03
N VAL A 343 16.21 1.97 4.36
CA VAL A 343 16.63 2.38 5.70
C VAL A 343 16.25 3.85 5.90
N ASN A 344 15.25 4.09 6.73
CA ASN A 344 14.78 5.45 7.00
C ASN A 344 15.32 5.99 8.32
N ILE A 345 15.49 5.13 9.32
CA ILE A 345 16.07 5.46 10.64
C ILE A 345 17.00 4.30 11.02
N ALA A 346 18.19 4.60 11.52
CA ALA A 346 19.08 3.61 12.12
C ALA A 346 20.00 4.27 13.14
N ASP A 347 20.35 3.57 14.21
CA ASP A 347 21.27 4.04 15.26
C ASP A 347 20.89 5.44 15.79
N GLY A 348 19.58 5.74 15.93
CA GLY A 348 19.06 7.00 16.44
C GLY A 348 19.16 8.20 15.50
N VAL A 349 19.44 8.00 14.20
CA VAL A 349 19.48 9.09 13.20
C VAL A 349 18.56 8.79 12.02
N ILE A 350 18.03 9.86 11.40
CA ILE A 350 17.26 9.76 10.15
C ILE A 350 18.25 9.64 8.99
N THR A 351 18.01 8.67 8.11
CA THR A 351 18.83 8.44 6.90
C THR A 351 18.09 8.74 5.61
N TRP A 352 16.75 8.89 5.66
CA TRP A 352 15.90 9.21 4.52
C TRP A 352 15.51 10.69 4.49
N PRO A 353 15.89 11.45 3.43
CA PRO A 353 15.65 12.89 3.37
C PRO A 353 14.19 13.29 3.54
N GLY A 354 13.25 12.57 2.91
CA GLY A 354 11.83 12.90 2.99
C GLY A 354 11.23 12.88 4.40
N VAL A 355 11.78 12.05 5.30
CA VAL A 355 11.39 12.03 6.72
C VAL A 355 11.97 13.24 7.45
N ALA A 356 13.21 13.58 7.17
CA ALA A 356 13.88 14.74 7.78
C ALA A 356 13.19 16.06 7.38
N GLU A 357 12.90 16.22 6.10
CA GLU A 357 12.22 17.39 5.54
C GLU A 357 10.82 17.59 6.11
N ALA A 358 10.07 16.50 6.31
CA ALA A 358 8.70 16.57 6.85
C ALA A 358 8.62 17.25 8.23
N PHE A 359 9.70 17.16 9.03
CA PHE A 359 9.71 17.65 10.41
C PHE A 359 10.86 18.63 10.71
N GLY A 360 11.64 19.04 9.71
CA GLY A 360 12.78 19.93 9.89
C GLY A 360 13.89 19.31 10.78
N LEU A 361 14.08 17.98 10.70
CA LEU A 361 15.06 17.24 11.50
C LEU A 361 16.35 17.00 10.70
N PRO A 362 17.51 16.79 11.39
CA PRO A 362 18.76 16.46 10.73
C PRO A 362 18.68 15.12 9.98
N CYS A 363 19.32 15.05 8.79
CA CYS A 363 19.46 13.84 8.02
C CYS A 363 20.95 13.46 7.91
N THR A 364 21.27 12.19 8.19
CA THR A 364 22.61 11.61 8.00
C THR A 364 22.54 10.63 6.84
N PRO A 365 23.23 10.86 5.72
CA PRO A 365 23.24 9.90 4.60
C PRO A 365 23.63 8.49 5.07
N LEU A 366 22.93 7.46 4.57
CA LEU A 366 23.18 6.06 4.97
C LEU A 366 24.66 5.66 4.79
N ALA A 367 25.29 6.07 3.69
CA ALA A 367 26.71 5.80 3.45
C ALA A 367 27.62 6.33 4.57
N GLN A 368 27.32 7.52 5.12
CA GLN A 368 28.04 8.10 6.23
C GLN A 368 27.83 7.32 7.54
N LEU A 369 26.61 6.83 7.76
CA LEU A 369 26.29 5.97 8.91
C LEU A 369 27.03 4.64 8.84
N LEU A 370 27.04 4.00 7.66
CA LEU A 370 27.71 2.72 7.44
C LEU A 370 29.24 2.79 7.59
N ALA A 371 29.83 3.96 7.35
CA ALA A 371 31.27 4.19 7.55
C ALA A 371 31.67 4.31 9.03
N ARG A 372 30.72 4.50 9.95
CA ARG A 372 31.01 4.51 11.39
C ARG A 372 31.33 3.10 11.85
N PRO A 373 32.34 2.89 12.74
CA PRO A 373 32.54 1.59 13.36
C PRO A 373 31.24 1.15 14.00
N GLY A 374 30.74 -0.03 13.64
CA GLY A 374 29.49 -0.53 14.19
C GLY A 374 29.60 -0.70 15.70
N THR A 375 28.58 -0.27 16.45
CA THR A 375 28.40 -0.75 17.81
C THR A 375 28.26 -2.28 17.71
N PRO A 376 29.07 -3.09 18.42
CA PRO A 376 28.89 -4.54 18.43
C PRO A 376 27.47 -4.87 18.89
N ALA A 377 26.82 -5.80 18.19
CA ALA A 377 25.49 -6.31 18.51
C ALA A 377 25.48 -7.03 19.85
#